data_e1d8a3a7f5d57faa5832d91490eb9fd7
#
_entry.id   e1d8a3a7f5d57faa5832d91490eb9fd7
#
_cell.length_a   1.000
_cell.length_b   1.000
_cell.length_c   1.000
_cell.angle_alpha   90.00
_cell.angle_beta   90.00
_cell.angle_gamma   90.00
#
_symmetry.space_group_name_H-M   'P 1'
#
loop_
_entity.id
_entity.type
_entity.pdbx_description
1 polymer ?
#
loop_
_entity_poly.entity_id
_entity_poly.type
_entity_poly.pdbx_seq_one_letter_code
_entity_poly.pdbx_strand_id
1 'polypeptide(L)'
;MTAQIKFLFSADGFGKFGALDVEENWDDEARRYFIGIVGKYGAQVQRLLKVAATLDIQIICPLHGPVLTENLGHYISLYDTWSSYTPEEEGIVVAVYFCIRTYQRSNQSVCGEIKKQGMSEGSCL
;
A
#
# COMPACT_ATOMS: atom_id res chain seq x y z
N MET A 1 35.79 -17.11 1.12
CA MET A 1 34.80 -16.25 1.77
C MET A 1 33.42 -16.75 1.40
N THR A 2 32.70 -17.37 2.34
CA THR A 2 31.36 -17.87 2.09
C THR A 2 30.41 -16.68 2.17
N ALA A 3 29.77 -16.29 1.08
CA ALA A 3 28.76 -15.25 1.09
C ALA A 3 27.56 -15.75 1.93
N GLN A 4 27.30 -15.13 3.06
CA GLN A 4 26.09 -15.38 3.82
C GLN A 4 24.96 -14.58 3.20
N ILE A 5 24.04 -15.25 2.53
CA ILE A 5 22.80 -14.65 2.03
C ILE A 5 21.89 -14.37 3.23
N LYS A 6 21.42 -13.13 3.37
CA LYS A 6 20.58 -12.71 4.49
C LYS A 6 19.12 -12.68 4.07
N PHE A 7 18.32 -13.54 4.67
CA PHE A 7 16.89 -13.64 4.43
C PHE A 7 16.11 -12.90 5.51
N LEU A 8 15.06 -12.19 5.11
CA LEU A 8 14.03 -11.68 5.99
C LEU A 8 12.74 -12.50 5.80
N PHE A 9 12.39 -13.31 6.77
CA PHE A 9 11.08 -13.95 6.83
C PHE A 9 10.10 -12.97 7.48
N SER A 10 9.31 -12.31 6.66
CA SER A 10 8.54 -11.12 7.05
C SER A 10 7.11 -11.41 7.50
N ALA A 11 6.72 -12.68 7.63
CA ALA A 11 5.36 -13.09 7.94
C ALA A 11 4.34 -12.40 7.01
N ASP A 12 3.38 -11.64 7.56
CA ASP A 12 2.41 -10.89 6.76
C ASP A 12 3.00 -9.61 6.12
N GLY A 13 4.20 -9.21 6.50
CA GLY A 13 4.88 -8.06 5.88
C GLY A 13 5.30 -8.36 4.45
N PHE A 14 5.17 -7.38 3.56
CA PHE A 14 5.54 -7.47 2.14
C PHE A 14 4.73 -8.50 1.32
N GLY A 15 3.57 -8.92 1.86
CA GLY A 15 2.64 -9.77 1.14
C GLY A 15 1.82 -9.01 0.09
N LYS A 16 1.22 -9.76 -0.83
CA LYS A 16 0.25 -9.26 -1.80
C LYS A 16 -0.93 -10.23 -1.94
N PHE A 17 -2.05 -9.72 -2.42
CA PHE A 17 -3.14 -10.56 -2.94
C PHE A 17 -2.82 -11.06 -4.35
N GLY A 18 -3.68 -11.89 -4.87
CA GLY A 18 -3.58 -12.46 -6.21
C GLY A 18 -2.77 -13.75 -6.29
N ALA A 19 -2.89 -14.42 -7.41
CA ALA A 19 -2.17 -15.67 -7.70
C ALA A 19 -0.72 -15.39 -8.12
N LEU A 20 0.16 -16.35 -7.91
CA LEU A 20 1.58 -16.20 -8.24
C LEU A 20 1.88 -16.39 -9.74
N ASP A 21 0.95 -16.98 -10.47
CA ASP A 21 1.03 -17.30 -11.89
C ASP A 21 0.31 -16.28 -12.79
N VAL A 22 -0.13 -15.15 -12.24
CA VAL A 22 -0.76 -14.05 -12.96
C VAL A 22 0.18 -12.84 -12.99
N GLU A 23 0.41 -12.30 -14.18
CA GLU A 23 1.10 -11.02 -14.33
C GLU A 23 0.19 -9.87 -13.91
N GLU A 24 0.47 -9.32 -12.75
CA GLU A 24 -0.21 -8.15 -12.20
C GLU A 24 0.79 -7.23 -11.50
N ASN A 25 0.44 -5.94 -11.39
CA ASN A 25 1.29 -4.99 -10.69
C ASN A 25 1.36 -5.35 -9.21
N TRP A 26 2.58 -5.62 -8.72
CA TRP A 26 2.80 -5.95 -7.31
C TRP A 26 2.33 -4.82 -6.38
N ASP A 27 2.59 -3.57 -6.74
CA ASP A 27 2.31 -2.40 -5.89
C ASP A 27 0.82 -2.27 -5.57
N ASP A 28 -0.06 -2.48 -6.57
CA ASP A 28 -1.50 -2.35 -6.39
C ASP A 28 -2.08 -3.44 -5.50
N GLU A 29 -1.68 -4.68 -5.72
CA GLU A 29 -2.15 -5.81 -4.92
C GLU A 29 -1.53 -5.83 -3.52
N ALA A 30 -0.28 -5.39 -3.38
CA ALA A 30 0.37 -5.24 -2.08
C ALA A 30 -0.21 -4.06 -1.29
N ARG A 31 -0.57 -2.95 -1.93
CA ARG A 31 -1.26 -1.82 -1.28
C ARG A 31 -2.60 -2.27 -0.74
N ARG A 32 -3.38 -2.99 -1.55
CA ARG A 32 -4.67 -3.55 -1.13
C ARG A 32 -4.52 -4.52 0.05
N TYR A 33 -3.51 -5.38 -0.01
CA TYR A 33 -3.15 -6.30 1.07
C TYR A 33 -2.74 -5.55 2.33
N PHE A 34 -1.85 -4.56 2.21
CA PHE A 34 -1.38 -3.74 3.33
C PHE A 34 -2.56 -3.07 4.04
N ILE A 35 -3.43 -2.38 3.29
CA ILE A 35 -4.58 -1.66 3.87
C ILE A 35 -5.51 -2.63 4.61
N GLY A 36 -5.79 -3.80 4.04
CA GLY A 36 -6.71 -4.78 4.62
C GLY A 36 -6.18 -5.54 5.81
N ILE A 37 -4.90 -5.82 5.87
CA ILE A 37 -4.28 -6.74 6.84
C ILE A 37 -3.32 -6.01 7.79
N VAL A 38 -2.37 -5.26 7.24
CA VAL A 38 -1.22 -4.71 7.97
C VAL A 38 -1.45 -3.28 8.45
N GLY A 39 -2.27 -2.50 7.73
CA GLY A 39 -2.38 -1.04 7.89
C GLY A 39 -2.70 -0.55 9.30
N LYS A 40 -3.48 -1.31 10.08
CA LYS A 40 -3.75 -0.98 11.49
C LYS A 40 -2.52 -1.08 12.41
N TYR A 41 -1.42 -1.66 11.93
CA TYR A 41 -0.19 -1.87 12.67
C TYR A 41 0.96 -0.96 12.19
N GLY A 42 0.67 0.20 11.61
CA GLY A 42 1.67 1.10 11.03
C GLY A 42 2.84 1.41 11.95
N ALA A 43 2.58 1.68 13.24
CA ALA A 43 3.65 1.95 14.21
C ALA A 43 4.60 0.75 14.43
N GLN A 44 4.08 -0.47 14.38
CA GLN A 44 4.88 -1.70 14.48
C GLN A 44 5.72 -1.91 13.22
N VAL A 45 5.13 -1.67 12.05
CA VAL A 45 5.85 -1.72 10.76
C VAL A 45 6.98 -0.70 10.75
N GLN A 46 6.75 0.54 11.18
CA GLN A 46 7.80 1.57 11.28
C GLN A 46 8.96 1.14 12.19
N ARG A 47 8.68 0.45 13.30
CA ARG A 47 9.74 -0.11 14.17
C ARG A 47 10.51 -1.22 13.47
N LEU A 48 9.80 -2.12 12.76
CA LEU A 48 10.41 -3.18 11.97
C LEU A 48 11.34 -2.61 10.90
N LEU A 49 10.90 -1.60 10.15
CA LEU A 49 11.69 -0.98 9.09
C LEU A 49 12.97 -0.33 9.63
N LYS A 50 12.91 0.31 10.81
CA LYS A 50 14.10 0.85 11.49
C LYS A 50 15.13 -0.23 11.83
N VAL A 51 14.67 -1.39 12.29
CA VAL A 51 15.55 -2.52 12.56
C VAL A 51 16.07 -3.10 11.25
N ALA A 52 15.21 -3.30 10.26
CA ALA A 52 15.56 -3.83 8.95
C ALA A 52 16.64 -2.97 8.25
N ALA A 53 16.59 -1.65 8.41
CA ALA A 53 17.58 -0.73 7.86
C ALA A 53 19.01 -0.93 8.42
N THR A 54 19.14 -1.58 9.59
CA THR A 54 20.46 -1.92 10.17
C THR A 54 20.99 -3.26 9.68
N LEU A 55 20.18 -4.02 8.94
CA LEU A 55 20.50 -5.36 8.46
C LEU A 55 20.79 -5.31 6.95
N ASP A 56 21.73 -6.13 6.51
CA ASP A 56 22.02 -6.32 5.09
C ASP A 56 21.08 -7.41 4.53
N ILE A 57 19.82 -7.04 4.28
CA ILE A 57 18.80 -7.95 3.76
C ILE A 57 18.94 -8.05 2.25
N GLN A 58 19.02 -9.27 1.75
CA GLN A 58 19.17 -9.56 0.33
C GLN A 58 17.93 -10.22 -0.28
N ILE A 59 17.12 -10.87 0.55
CA ILE A 59 15.90 -11.57 0.11
C ILE A 59 14.81 -11.36 1.17
N ILE A 60 13.61 -11.01 0.73
CA ILE A 60 12.42 -10.95 1.58
C ILE A 60 11.49 -12.11 1.22
N CYS A 61 11.11 -12.89 2.23
CA CYS A 61 10.26 -14.06 2.11
C CYS A 61 8.95 -13.83 2.89
N PRO A 62 7.92 -13.26 2.25
CA PRO A 62 6.60 -13.13 2.86
C PRO A 62 5.87 -14.47 2.90
N LEU A 63 4.87 -14.60 3.79
CA LEU A 63 3.98 -15.77 3.80
C LEU A 63 2.95 -15.74 2.67
N HIS A 64 2.62 -14.55 2.18
CA HIS A 64 1.62 -14.35 1.14
C HIS A 64 2.23 -13.52 -0.01
N GLY A 65 2.39 -14.13 -1.17
CA GLY A 65 2.98 -13.51 -2.34
C GLY A 65 4.33 -14.10 -2.75
N PRO A 66 5.01 -13.49 -3.72
CA PRO A 66 6.29 -13.97 -4.23
C PRO A 66 7.45 -13.66 -3.27
N VAL A 67 8.51 -14.45 -3.37
CA VAL A 67 9.80 -14.10 -2.76
C VAL A 67 10.40 -12.92 -3.51
N LEU A 68 10.82 -11.90 -2.78
CA LEU A 68 11.38 -10.67 -3.33
C LEU A 68 12.91 -10.74 -3.27
N THR A 69 13.56 -10.72 -4.42
CA THR A 69 15.01 -10.88 -4.57
C THR A 69 15.69 -9.66 -5.17
N GLU A 70 14.92 -8.80 -5.84
CA GLU A 70 15.40 -7.63 -6.55
C GLU A 70 14.65 -6.39 -6.10
N ASN A 71 15.26 -5.23 -6.27
CA ASN A 71 14.64 -3.93 -6.01
C ASN A 71 14.01 -3.79 -4.61
N LEU A 72 14.62 -4.38 -3.59
CA LEU A 72 14.07 -4.40 -2.23
C LEU A 72 13.84 -3.00 -1.65
N GLY A 73 14.64 -2.02 -2.07
CA GLY A 73 14.49 -0.62 -1.68
C GLY A 73 13.13 -0.03 -2.07
N HIS A 74 12.58 -0.42 -3.22
CA HIS A 74 11.25 -0.01 -3.67
C HIS A 74 10.16 -0.51 -2.71
N TYR A 75 10.15 -1.80 -2.41
CA TYR A 75 9.16 -2.39 -1.50
C TYR A 75 9.24 -1.82 -0.08
N ILE A 76 10.45 -1.59 0.42
CA ILE A 76 10.69 -0.97 1.72
C ILE A 76 10.17 0.47 1.74
N SER A 77 10.40 1.24 0.67
CA SER A 77 9.92 2.62 0.54
C SER A 77 8.39 2.72 0.53
N LEU A 78 7.71 1.81 -0.20
CA LEU A 78 6.25 1.75 -0.19
C LEU A 78 5.70 1.43 1.20
N TYR A 79 6.29 0.45 1.88
CA TYR A 79 5.90 0.09 3.24
C TYR A 79 6.15 1.24 4.25
N ASP A 80 7.21 2.02 4.07
CA ASP A 80 7.47 3.22 4.87
C ASP A 80 6.39 4.28 4.66
N THR A 81 6.06 4.58 3.41
CA THR A 81 4.99 5.51 3.03
C THR A 81 3.65 5.08 3.61
N TRP A 82 3.24 3.82 3.40
CA TRP A 82 1.95 3.33 3.87
C TRP A 82 1.85 3.25 5.40
N SER A 83 2.91 2.82 6.06
CA SER A 83 2.92 2.65 7.53
C SER A 83 3.10 3.95 8.30
N SER A 84 3.62 4.99 7.67
CA SER A 84 3.64 6.35 8.21
C SER A 84 2.35 7.12 7.96
N TYR A 85 1.38 6.51 7.24
CA TYR A 85 0.13 7.14 6.80
C TYR A 85 0.35 8.39 5.94
N THR A 86 1.46 8.42 5.23
CA THR A 86 1.76 9.48 4.26
C THR A 86 1.00 9.17 2.97
N PRO A 87 0.24 10.09 2.39
CA PRO A 87 -0.41 9.88 1.11
C PRO A 87 0.62 9.71 0.00
N GLU A 88 0.39 8.75 -0.91
CA GLU A 88 1.22 8.59 -2.11
C GLU A 88 0.98 9.72 -3.11
N GLU A 89 -0.27 10.22 -3.16
CA GLU A 89 -0.70 11.32 -4.00
C GLU A 89 -1.58 12.27 -3.20
N GLU A 90 -1.48 13.56 -3.49
CA GLU A 90 -2.39 14.54 -2.91
C GLU A 90 -3.77 14.41 -3.55
N GLY A 91 -4.80 14.25 -2.72
CA GLY A 91 -6.15 14.09 -3.21
C GLY A 91 -7.19 13.99 -2.10
N ILE A 92 -8.45 14.01 -2.49
CA ILE A 92 -9.59 13.79 -1.61
C ILE A 92 -10.33 12.54 -2.10
N VAL A 93 -10.48 11.56 -1.23
CA VAL A 93 -11.31 10.38 -1.49
C VAL A 93 -12.71 10.63 -0.92
N VAL A 94 -13.72 10.64 -1.78
CA VAL A 94 -15.12 10.68 -1.37
C VAL A 94 -15.69 9.28 -1.45
N ALA A 95 -15.80 8.61 -0.30
CA ALA A 95 -16.45 7.31 -0.20
C ALA A 95 -17.96 7.49 -0.08
N VAL A 96 -18.72 6.90 -1.00
CA VAL A 96 -20.18 7.02 -1.00
C VAL A 96 -20.82 5.67 -0.80
N TYR A 97 -21.63 5.58 0.26
CA TYR A 97 -22.45 4.39 0.50
C TYR A 97 -23.80 4.53 -0.21
N PHE A 98 -24.18 3.51 -0.95
CA PHE A 98 -25.42 3.51 -1.73
C PHE A 98 -26.62 3.29 -0.80
N CYS A 99 -27.41 4.35 -0.56
CA CYS A 99 -28.76 4.25 0.01
C CYS A 99 -29.75 4.91 -0.97
N ILE A 100 -30.75 4.14 -1.35
CA ILE A 100 -31.72 4.46 -2.40
C ILE A 100 -32.37 5.85 -2.19
N ARG A 101 -32.28 6.71 -3.20
CA ARG A 101 -32.96 8.01 -3.38
C ARG A 101 -32.25 9.33 -3.02
N THR A 102 -31.26 9.37 -2.14
CA THR A 102 -30.63 10.68 -1.76
C THR A 102 -29.26 10.87 -2.43
N TYR A 103 -28.76 9.83 -3.03
CA TYR A 103 -27.40 9.65 -3.53
C TYR A 103 -26.98 10.65 -4.61
N GLN A 104 -27.79 10.85 -5.64
CA GLN A 104 -27.36 11.68 -6.81
C GLN A 104 -27.19 13.17 -6.49
N ARG A 105 -28.02 13.71 -5.58
CA ARG A 105 -27.92 15.12 -5.19
C ARG A 105 -26.73 15.44 -4.31
N SER A 106 -26.40 14.53 -3.37
CA SER A 106 -25.29 14.74 -2.43
C SER A 106 -23.94 14.67 -3.13
N ASN A 107 -23.75 13.69 -4.03
CA ASN A 107 -22.51 13.57 -4.79
C ASN A 107 -22.23 14.72 -5.72
N GLN A 108 -23.23 15.18 -6.47
CA GLN A 108 -23.10 16.31 -7.35
C GLN A 108 -22.76 17.60 -6.59
N SER A 109 -23.27 17.75 -5.37
CA SER A 109 -22.98 18.92 -4.53
C SER A 109 -21.53 18.90 -4.02
N VAL A 110 -21.06 17.77 -3.52
CA VAL A 110 -19.67 17.61 -3.00
C VAL A 110 -18.65 17.71 -4.12
N CYS A 111 -18.84 16.99 -5.23
CA CYS A 111 -17.96 17.06 -6.39
C CYS A 111 -17.94 18.49 -7.00
N GLY A 112 -19.07 19.17 -7.00
CA GLY A 112 -19.17 20.56 -7.46
C GLY A 112 -18.40 21.55 -6.59
N GLU A 113 -18.35 21.33 -5.27
CA GLU A 113 -17.62 22.19 -4.34
C GLU A 113 -16.11 21.95 -4.42
N ILE A 114 -15.68 20.70 -4.56
CA ILE A 114 -14.28 20.32 -4.75
C ILE A 114 -13.72 20.95 -6.04
N LYS A 115 -14.49 20.91 -7.13
CA LYS A 115 -14.12 21.55 -8.42
C LYS A 115 -13.95 23.06 -8.29
N LYS A 116 -14.79 23.73 -7.51
CA LYS A 116 -14.69 25.19 -7.27
C LYS A 116 -13.42 25.57 -6.51
N GLN A 117 -12.86 24.68 -5.71
CA GLN A 117 -11.62 24.90 -4.96
C GLN A 117 -10.35 24.61 -5.78
N GLY A 118 -10.48 24.32 -7.08
CA GLY A 118 -9.35 24.21 -8.01
C GLY A 118 -8.58 22.89 -7.92
N MET A 119 -9.14 21.86 -7.31
CA MET A 119 -8.53 20.53 -7.30
C MET A 119 -8.81 19.79 -8.61
N SER A 120 -7.79 19.20 -9.21
CA SER A 120 -7.87 18.51 -10.49
C SER A 120 -8.83 17.32 -10.46
N GLU A 121 -9.42 17.02 -11.61
CA GLU A 121 -10.38 15.93 -11.78
C GLU A 121 -9.72 14.57 -11.56
N GLY A 122 -9.85 13.99 -10.36
CA GLY A 122 -9.85 12.56 -10.20
C GLY A 122 -11.19 12.01 -10.74
N SER A 123 -11.17 10.88 -11.41
CA SER A 123 -12.39 10.28 -11.98
C SER A 123 -13.45 10.07 -10.90
N CYS A 124 -14.54 10.82 -10.95
CA CYS A 124 -15.76 10.46 -10.22
C CYS A 124 -16.38 9.23 -10.94
N LEU A 125 -16.18 8.04 -10.37
CA LEU A 125 -16.88 6.82 -10.73
C LEU A 125 -18.22 6.73 -10.01
#